data_8ec8649fbb6a7b0b3dea123bc5717a33
#
_entry.id   8ec8649fbb6a7b0b3dea123bc5717a33
#
_cell.length_a   1.000
_cell.length_b   1.000
_cell.length_c   1.000
_cell.angle_alpha   90.00
_cell.angle_beta   90.00
_cell.angle_gamma   90.00
#
_symmetry.space_group_name_H-M   'P 1'
#
loop_
_entity.id
_entity.type
_entity.pdbx_description
1 polymer ?
#
loop_
_entity_poly.entity_id
_entity_poly.type
_entity_poly.pdbx_seq_one_letter_code
_entity_poly.pdbx_strand_id
1 'polypeptide(L)'
;MIIKVRVLPNSKNNEIVSRIGTVLRVCVTTKDVDSDETNNLVKKIVAEFFGVKEKDIYLRKGQRGKEKTIEIEGKSDEEIKELLDCIP
;
A
#
# COMPACT_ATOMS: atom_id res chain seq x y z
N MET A 1 -0.49 -4.17 11.87
CA MET A 1 -1.43 -4.98 11.05
C MET A 1 -0.82 -5.29 9.71
N ILE A 2 -0.96 -6.52 9.26
CA ILE A 2 -0.41 -6.97 7.97
C ILE A 2 -1.53 -6.98 6.94
N ILE A 3 -1.29 -6.34 5.80
CA ILE A 3 -2.24 -6.31 4.69
C ILE A 3 -1.51 -6.59 3.38
N LYS A 4 -2.27 -6.91 2.34
CA LYS A 4 -1.72 -7.10 1.00
C LYS A 4 -2.05 -5.90 0.13
N VAL A 5 -1.12 -5.58 -0.76
CA VAL A 5 -1.26 -4.50 -1.73
C VAL A 5 -1.02 -5.08 -3.12
N ARG A 6 -1.96 -4.84 -4.02
CA ARG A 6 -1.78 -5.16 -5.44
C ARG A 6 -1.42 -3.88 -6.18
N VAL A 7 -0.25 -3.87 -6.76
CA VAL A 7 0.29 -2.71 -7.47
C VAL A 7 -0.13 -2.72 -8.92
N LEU A 8 -0.66 -1.59 -9.39
CA LEU A 8 -1.05 -1.38 -10.78
C LEU A 8 -0.11 -0.35 -11.40
N PRO A 9 0.97 -0.79 -12.05
CA PRO A 9 1.98 0.11 -12.60
C PRO A 9 1.49 0.82 -13.86
N ASN A 10 2.25 1.79 -14.32
CA ASN A 10 1.96 2.52 -15.55
C ASN A 10 0.63 3.28 -15.51
N SER A 11 0.22 3.69 -14.33
CA SER A 11 -1.03 4.43 -14.14
C SER A 11 -0.79 5.93 -14.28
N LYS A 12 -1.87 6.68 -14.37
CA LYS A 12 -1.79 8.15 -14.49
C LYS A 12 -1.52 8.83 -13.16
N ASN A 13 -1.96 8.21 -12.07
CA ASN A 13 -1.88 8.79 -10.72
C ASN A 13 -1.31 7.77 -9.74
N ASN A 14 -0.80 8.29 -8.63
CA ASN A 14 -0.34 7.48 -7.50
C ASN A 14 -1.41 7.52 -6.42
N GLU A 15 -2.24 6.48 -6.34
CA GLU A 15 -3.38 6.49 -5.42
C GLU A 15 -3.88 5.08 -5.10
N ILE A 16 -4.58 4.97 -3.97
CA ILE A 16 -5.35 3.78 -3.64
C ILE A 16 -6.68 3.90 -4.38
N VAL A 17 -7.00 2.95 -5.25
CA VAL A 17 -8.21 3.04 -6.09
C VAL A 17 -9.36 2.20 -5.58
N SER A 18 -9.08 1.09 -4.93
CA SER A 18 -10.14 0.20 -4.46
C SER A 18 -9.58 -0.84 -3.50
N ARG A 19 -10.47 -1.66 -2.98
CA ARG A 19 -10.14 -2.73 -2.05
C ARG A 19 -10.96 -3.98 -2.43
N ILE A 20 -10.30 -5.13 -2.39
CA ILE A 20 -10.99 -6.43 -2.50
C ILE A 20 -10.66 -7.19 -1.20
N GLY A 21 -11.63 -7.25 -0.28
CA GLY A 21 -11.37 -7.79 1.06
C GLY A 21 -10.31 -6.96 1.78
N THR A 22 -9.20 -7.58 2.15
CA THR A 22 -8.07 -6.91 2.80
C THR A 22 -6.92 -6.59 1.83
N VAL A 23 -7.15 -6.74 0.52
CA VAL A 23 -6.17 -6.44 -0.50
C VAL A 23 -6.44 -5.05 -1.06
N LEU A 24 -5.49 -4.14 -0.90
CA LEU A 24 -5.58 -2.79 -1.46
C LEU A 24 -5.07 -2.80 -2.89
N ARG A 25 -5.78 -2.12 -3.78
CA ARG A 25 -5.33 -1.90 -5.15
C ARG A 25 -4.76 -0.50 -5.23
N VAL A 26 -3.48 -0.42 -5.55
CA VAL A 26 -2.72 0.84 -5.53
C VAL A 26 -2.15 1.11 -6.92
N CYS A 27 -2.52 2.24 -7.50
CA CYS A 27 -1.97 2.70 -8.76
C CYS A 27 -0.66 3.45 -8.53
N VAL A 28 0.31 3.21 -9.39
CA VAL A 28 1.58 3.94 -9.38
C VAL A 28 1.94 4.35 -10.80
N THR A 29 2.60 5.49 -10.93
CA THR A 29 3.02 6.01 -12.23
C THR A 29 4.28 5.35 -12.77
N THR A 30 5.02 4.66 -11.92
CA THR A 30 6.23 3.95 -12.33
C THR A 30 5.90 2.72 -13.17
N LYS A 31 6.86 2.27 -13.97
CA LYS A 31 6.67 1.15 -14.91
C LYS A 31 6.92 -0.21 -14.27
N ASP A 32 7.88 -0.27 -13.37
CA ASP A 32 8.38 -1.54 -12.82
C ASP A 32 7.90 -1.76 -11.40
N VAL A 33 7.17 -2.85 -11.17
CA VAL A 33 6.69 -3.21 -9.84
C VAL A 33 7.82 -3.64 -8.90
N ASP A 34 8.97 -4.02 -9.46
CA ASP A 34 10.11 -4.53 -8.72
C ASP A 34 11.16 -3.47 -8.37
N SER A 35 10.94 -2.22 -8.76
CA SER A 35 11.91 -1.16 -8.49
C SER A 35 11.78 -0.61 -7.07
N ASP A 36 12.89 -0.10 -6.54
CA ASP A 36 12.88 0.58 -5.24
C ASP A 36 12.00 1.82 -5.29
N GLU A 37 11.96 2.50 -6.43
CA GLU A 37 11.11 3.67 -6.64
C GLU A 37 9.64 3.31 -6.43
N THR A 38 9.17 2.24 -7.04
CA THR A 38 7.80 1.76 -6.87
C THR A 38 7.52 1.37 -5.43
N ASN A 39 8.44 0.65 -4.79
CA ASN A 39 8.30 0.25 -3.40
C ASN A 39 8.19 1.47 -2.47
N ASN A 40 8.97 2.50 -2.72
CA ASN A 40 8.92 3.73 -1.94
C ASN A 40 7.61 4.49 -2.17
N LEU A 41 7.11 4.51 -3.41
CA LEU A 41 5.81 5.12 -3.71
C LEU A 41 4.68 4.40 -2.99
N VAL A 42 4.69 3.08 -2.99
CA VAL A 42 3.66 2.29 -2.27
C VAL A 42 3.67 2.64 -0.79
N LYS A 43 4.84 2.69 -0.17
CA LYS A 43 4.95 3.08 1.24
C LYS A 43 4.40 4.47 1.49
N LYS A 44 4.73 5.42 0.63
CA LYS A 44 4.27 6.80 0.76
C LYS A 44 2.75 6.90 0.65
N ILE A 45 2.17 6.27 -0.38
CA ILE A 45 0.72 6.28 -0.60
C ILE A 45 -0.02 5.68 0.60
N VAL A 46 0.45 4.52 1.07
CA VAL A 46 -0.17 3.83 2.20
C VAL A 46 -0.02 4.64 3.48
N ALA A 47 1.16 5.20 3.73
CA ALA A 47 1.40 6.00 4.93
C ALA A 47 0.49 7.24 4.96
N GLU A 48 0.34 7.93 3.85
CA GLU A 48 -0.53 9.10 3.75
C GLU A 48 -1.99 8.74 4.01
N PHE A 49 -2.45 7.63 3.45
CA PHE A 49 -3.84 7.21 3.63
C PHE A 49 -4.15 6.87 5.08
N PHE A 50 -3.27 6.09 5.72
CA PHE A 50 -3.48 5.66 7.11
C PHE A 50 -3.05 6.70 8.15
N GLY A 51 -2.43 7.79 7.72
CA GLY A 51 -1.99 8.85 8.64
C GLY A 51 -0.83 8.42 9.54
N VAL A 52 0.05 7.58 9.02
CA VAL A 52 1.27 7.15 9.71
C VAL A 52 2.48 7.63 8.92
N LYS A 53 3.67 7.45 9.49
CA LYS A 53 4.91 7.82 8.81
C LYS A 53 5.35 6.72 7.85
N GLU A 54 6.10 7.07 6.81
CA GLU A 54 6.62 6.07 5.88
C GLU A 54 7.46 5.00 6.59
N LYS A 55 8.18 5.37 7.62
CA LYS A 55 8.98 4.44 8.43
C LYS A 55 8.13 3.43 9.21
N ASP A 56 6.84 3.69 9.35
CA ASP A 56 5.89 2.78 10.01
C ASP A 56 5.34 1.73 9.04
N ILE A 57 5.69 1.81 7.77
CA ILE A 57 5.28 0.86 6.75
C ILE A 57 6.46 -0.04 6.42
N TYR A 58 6.27 -1.34 6.63
CA TYR A 58 7.29 -2.35 6.36
C TYR A 58 6.86 -3.25 5.21
N LEU A 59 7.71 -3.32 4.20
CA LEU A 59 7.50 -4.23 3.07
C LEU A 59 8.05 -5.60 3.44
N ARG A 60 7.17 -6.54 3.77
CA ARG A 60 7.54 -7.86 4.29
C ARG A 60 7.79 -8.89 3.20
N LYS A 61 6.97 -8.89 2.14
CA LYS A 61 7.08 -9.84 1.03
C LYS A 61 6.69 -9.19 -0.27
N GLY A 62 7.14 -9.78 -1.38
CA GLY A 62 6.71 -9.35 -2.70
C GLY A 62 7.41 -8.09 -3.20
N GLN A 63 8.63 -7.82 -2.75
CA GLN A 63 9.38 -6.63 -3.18
C GLN A 63 9.50 -6.52 -4.69
N ARG A 64 9.54 -7.66 -5.38
CA ARG A 64 9.68 -7.71 -6.84
C ARG A 64 8.39 -8.09 -7.57
N GLY A 65 7.29 -8.30 -6.86
CA GLY A 65 6.04 -8.73 -7.44
C GLY A 65 4.99 -7.63 -7.46
N LYS A 66 3.91 -7.91 -8.19
CA LYS A 66 2.72 -7.03 -8.20
C LYS A 66 1.97 -7.09 -6.88
N GLU A 67 1.96 -8.24 -6.22
CA GLU A 67 1.38 -8.38 -4.90
C GLU A 67 2.47 -8.24 -3.85
N LYS A 68 2.27 -7.30 -2.94
CA LYS A 68 3.20 -7.01 -1.87
C LYS A 68 2.50 -7.18 -0.54
N THR A 69 3.22 -7.71 0.44
CA THR A 69 2.73 -7.82 1.81
C THR A 69 3.39 -6.73 2.62
N ILE A 70 2.57 -5.89 3.24
CA ILE A 70 3.07 -4.79 4.06
C ILE A 70 2.56 -4.93 5.49
N GLU A 71 3.34 -4.40 6.41
CA GLU A 71 2.96 -4.28 7.81
C GLU A 71 2.85 -2.80 8.14
N ILE A 72 1.75 -2.41 8.75
CA ILE A 72 1.46 -1.03 9.13
C ILE A 72 1.55 -0.92 10.63
N GLU A 73 2.42 -0.05 11.12
CA GLU A 73 2.53 0.30 12.52
C GLU A 73 2.12 1.75 12.75
N GLY A 74 2.16 2.23 13.98
CA GLY A 74 1.81 3.62 14.29
C GLY A 74 0.33 3.84 14.60
N LYS A 75 -0.52 2.86 14.35
CA LYS A 75 -1.94 2.86 14.71
C LYS A 75 -2.39 1.48 15.14
N SER A 76 -3.47 1.42 15.91
CA SER A 76 -4.04 0.13 16.34
C SER A 76 -4.67 -0.60 15.14
N ASP A 77 -4.81 -1.91 15.27
CA ASP A 77 -5.47 -2.72 14.25
C ASP A 77 -6.91 -2.27 14.03
N GLU A 78 -7.61 -1.85 15.09
CA GLU A 78 -8.97 -1.35 14.98
C GLU A 78 -9.05 -0.09 14.13
N GLU A 79 -8.14 0.86 14.35
CA GLU A 79 -8.10 2.09 13.57
C GLU A 79 -7.78 1.81 12.11
N ILE A 80 -6.85 0.89 11.85
CA ILE A 80 -6.49 0.50 10.49
C ILE A 80 -7.67 -0.16 9.79
N LYS A 81 -8.39 -1.05 10.48
CA LYS A 81 -9.60 -1.69 9.91
C LYS A 81 -10.68 -0.69 9.57
N GLU A 82 -10.92 0.28 10.44
CA GLU A 82 -11.90 1.33 10.17
C GLU A 82 -11.57 2.11 8.91
N LEU A 83 -10.29 2.45 8.73
CA LEU A 83 -9.83 3.16 7.55
C LEU A 83 -9.93 2.28 6.29
N LEU A 84 -9.60 1.00 6.39
CA LEU A 84 -9.77 0.04 5.30
C LEU A 84 -11.22 -0.02 4.83
N ASP A 85 -12.15 -0.06 5.78
CA ASP A 85 -13.58 -0.14 5.46
C ASP A 85 -14.10 1.11 4.75
N CYS A 86 -13.39 2.22 4.81
CA CYS A 86 -13.73 3.44 4.06
C CYS A 86 -13.37 3.34 2.57
N ILE A 87 -12.60 2.36 2.17
CA ILE A 87 -12.20 2.18 0.77
C ILE A 87 -13.22 1.28 0.07
N PRO A 88 -13.78 1.74 -1.07
CA PRO A 88 -14.73 0.93 -1.85
C PRO A 88 -14.15 -0.39 -2.34
#